data_28385c53a43c197702e9d0daa1726a5a
#
_entry.id   28385c53a43c197702e9d0daa1726a5a
#
_cell.length_a   1.000
_cell.length_b   1.000
_cell.length_c   1.000
_cell.angle_alpha   90.00
_cell.angle_beta   90.00
_cell.angle_gamma   90.00
#
_symmetry.space_group_name_H-M   'P 1'
#
loop_
_entity.id
_entity.type
_entity.pdbx_description
1 polymer ?
#
loop_
_entity_poly.entity_id
_entity_poly.type
_entity_poly.pdbx_seq_one_letter_code
_entity_poly.pdbx_strand_id
1 'polypeptide(L)' 'MSQDFILKVKVELARHDKSQAWLAQQIGISTAYMSDILKGKRKPDKQVKPIEAVLSTLREGK' A
#
# COMPACT_ATOMS: atom_id res chain seq x y z
N MET A 1 -3.07 9.09 -12.57
CA MET A 1 -2.93 9.40 -11.19
C MET A 1 -2.54 8.19 -10.37
N SER A 2 -3.02 7.08 -10.74
CA SER A 2 -2.76 5.91 -9.95
C SER A 2 -1.29 5.52 -9.91
N GLN A 3 -0.52 5.86 -10.93
CA GLN A 3 0.89 5.50 -10.89
C GLN A 3 1.64 6.25 -9.80
N ASP A 4 1.28 7.52 -9.60
CA ASP A 4 1.91 8.28 -8.52
C ASP A 4 1.56 7.68 -7.17
N PHE A 5 0.32 7.26 -6.98
CA PHE A 5 -0.10 6.64 -5.74
C PHE A 5 0.64 5.32 -5.52
N ILE A 6 0.72 4.51 -6.57
CA ILE A 6 1.39 3.23 -6.47
C ILE A 6 2.86 3.40 -6.13
N LEU A 7 3.51 4.35 -6.80
CA LEU A 7 4.92 4.61 -6.54
C LEU A 7 5.12 5.08 -5.10
N LYS A 8 4.24 5.95 -4.62
CA LYS A 8 4.32 6.43 -3.26
C LYS A 8 4.23 5.27 -2.27
N VAL A 9 3.30 4.34 -2.51
CA VAL A 9 3.15 3.19 -1.64
C VAL A 9 4.42 2.36 -1.62
N LYS A 10 4.97 2.08 -2.79
CA LYS A 10 6.18 1.27 -2.87
C LYS A 10 7.36 1.93 -2.17
N VAL A 11 7.50 3.24 -2.34
CA VAL A 11 8.58 3.98 -1.71
C VAL A 11 8.44 3.95 -0.20
N GLU A 12 7.23 4.18 0.30
CA GLU A 12 7.03 4.19 1.74
C GLU A 12 7.30 2.83 2.36
N LEU A 13 6.83 1.77 1.70
CA LEU A 13 7.11 0.43 2.21
C LEU A 13 8.61 0.17 2.26
N ALA A 14 9.32 0.55 1.21
CA ALA A 14 10.76 0.32 1.17
C ALA A 14 11.47 1.14 2.24
N ARG A 15 11.06 2.36 2.45
CA ARG A 15 11.70 3.22 3.44
C ARG A 15 11.54 2.69 4.85
N HIS A 16 10.45 2.00 5.11
CA HIS A 16 10.17 1.47 6.43
C HIS A 16 10.43 -0.03 6.52
N ASP A 17 11.02 -0.58 5.46
CA ASP A 17 11.40 -2.00 5.43
C ASP A 17 10.19 -2.91 5.64
N LYS A 18 9.09 -2.57 4.98
CA LYS A 18 7.87 -3.36 5.04
C LYS A 18 7.58 -3.98 3.67
N SER A 19 6.87 -5.10 3.68
CA SER A 19 6.54 -5.81 2.45
C SER A 19 5.11 -5.54 2.02
N GLN A 20 4.82 -5.91 0.77
CA GLN A 20 3.44 -5.85 0.28
C GLN A 20 2.54 -6.74 1.11
N ALA A 21 3.04 -7.91 1.49
CA ALA A 21 2.25 -8.83 2.31
C ALA A 21 1.89 -8.19 3.65
N TRP A 22 2.85 -7.49 4.24
CA TRP A 22 2.57 -6.79 5.49
C TRP A 22 1.45 -5.78 5.31
N LEU A 23 1.53 -4.98 4.24
CA LEU A 23 0.51 -3.96 4.00
C LEU A 23 -0.85 -4.60 3.76
N ALA A 24 -0.89 -5.70 2.99
CA ALA A 24 -2.14 -6.39 2.73
C ALA A 24 -2.79 -6.85 4.03
N GLN A 25 -1.98 -7.37 4.94
CA GLN A 25 -2.50 -7.80 6.23
C GLN A 25 -3.07 -6.64 7.04
N GLN A 26 -2.41 -5.50 6.97
CA GLN A 26 -2.85 -4.33 7.73
C GLN A 26 -4.23 -3.87 7.30
N ILE A 27 -4.54 -4.00 6.03
CA ILE A 27 -5.83 -3.51 5.53
C ILE A 27 -6.82 -4.63 5.24
N GLY A 28 -6.43 -5.87 5.49
CA GLY A 28 -7.37 -6.99 5.43
C GLY A 28 -7.64 -7.52 4.03
N ILE A 29 -6.69 -7.45 3.14
CA ILE A 29 -6.86 -8.04 1.81
C ILE A 29 -5.76 -9.06 1.57
N SER A 30 -5.94 -9.87 0.53
CA SER A 30 -4.94 -10.87 0.21
C SER A 30 -3.69 -10.24 -0.39
N THR A 31 -2.58 -10.94 -0.24
CA THR A 31 -1.33 -10.50 -0.85
C THR A 31 -1.45 -10.43 -2.37
N ALA A 32 -2.17 -11.38 -2.96
CA ALA A 32 -2.36 -11.38 -4.40
C ALA A 32 -3.12 -10.13 -4.87
N TYR A 33 -4.15 -9.76 -4.12
CA TYR A 33 -4.92 -8.56 -4.44
C TYR A 33 -4.04 -7.32 -4.34
N MET A 34 -3.27 -7.23 -3.26
CA MET A 34 -2.36 -6.10 -3.09
C MET A 34 -1.34 -6.05 -4.22
N SER A 35 -0.80 -7.19 -4.60
CA SER A 35 0.15 -7.24 -5.70
C SER A 35 -0.47 -6.73 -6.99
N ASP A 36 -1.71 -7.11 -7.27
CA ASP A 36 -2.39 -6.65 -8.47
C ASP A 36 -2.58 -5.14 -8.45
N ILE A 37 -2.92 -4.58 -7.28
CA ILE A 37 -3.05 -3.14 -7.15
C ILE A 37 -1.72 -2.45 -7.49
N LEU A 38 -0.64 -2.97 -6.92
CA LEU A 38 0.66 -2.33 -7.09
C LEU A 38 1.23 -2.53 -8.48
N LYS A 39 0.74 -3.52 -9.21
CA LYS A 39 1.13 -3.72 -10.61
C LYS A 39 0.27 -2.92 -11.57
N GLY A 40 -0.74 -2.26 -11.07
CA GLY A 40 -1.63 -1.48 -11.90
C GLY A 40 -2.75 -2.28 -12.54
N LYS A 41 -2.92 -3.53 -12.16
CA LYS A 41 -3.96 -4.37 -12.73
C LYS A 41 -5.34 -4.09 -12.16
N ARG A 42 -5.39 -3.53 -10.97
CA ARG A 42 -6.65 -3.19 -10.33
C ARG A 42 -6.57 -1.76 -9.81
N LYS A 43 -7.69 -1.08 -9.90
CA LYS A 43 -7.77 0.27 -9.36
C LYS A 43 -7.97 0.17 -7.85
N PRO A 44 -7.20 0.91 -7.07
CA PRO A 44 -7.27 0.82 -5.62
C PRO A 44 -8.33 1.72 -5.00
N ASP A 45 -9.43 1.94 -5.69
CA ASP A 45 -10.41 2.94 -5.26
C ASP A 45 -10.87 2.74 -3.82
N LYS A 46 -11.17 1.50 -3.47
CA LYS A 46 -11.66 1.21 -2.14
C LYS A 46 -10.54 1.06 -1.12
N GLN A 47 -9.32 0.91 -1.60
CA GLN A 47 -8.21 0.66 -0.71
C GLN A 47 -7.34 1.88 -0.47
N VAL A 48 -7.58 2.95 -1.21
CA VAL A 48 -6.74 4.15 -1.09
C VAL A 48 -6.73 4.68 0.33
N LYS A 49 -7.89 4.86 0.92
CA LYS A 49 -7.96 5.40 2.28
C LYS A 49 -7.30 4.49 3.31
N PRO A 50 -7.61 3.18 3.33
CA PRO A 50 -6.91 2.30 4.27
C PRO A 50 -5.41 2.28 4.06
N ILE A 51 -4.98 2.25 2.82
CA ILE A 51 -3.54 2.22 2.53
C ILE A 51 -2.89 3.51 3.04
N GLU A 52 -3.51 4.65 2.76
CA GLU A 52 -2.94 5.91 3.22
C GLU A 52 -2.91 6.01 4.73
N ALA A 53 -3.92 5.47 5.39
CA ALA A 53 -3.93 5.47 6.84
C ALA A 53 -2.75 4.68 7.40
N VAL A 54 -2.47 3.52 6.81
CA VAL A 54 -1.33 2.72 7.26
C VAL A 54 -0.02 3.45 6.99
N LEU A 55 0.12 4.05 5.81
CA LEU A 55 1.34 4.77 5.48
C LEU A 55 1.55 5.96 6.42
N SER A 56 0.48 6.64 6.78
CA SER A 56 0.56 7.74 7.71
C SER A 56 1.06 7.25 9.07
N THR A 57 0.58 6.11 9.51
CA THR A 57 1.02 5.52 10.76
C THR A 57 2.50 5.21 10.69
N LEU A 58 2.98 4.68 9.58
CA LEU A 58 4.40 4.40 9.43
C LEU A 58 5.24 5.66 9.56
N ARG A 59 4.78 6.74 8.94
CA ARG A 59 5.53 7.98 8.97
C ARG A 59 5.59 8.59 10.36
N GLU A 60 4.51 8.48 11.09
CA GLU A 60 4.44 9.07 12.42
C GLU A 60 5.02 8.16 13.47
N GLY A 61 4.89 6.88 13.24
CA GLY A 61 5.03 5.93 14.30
C GLY A 61 6.42 5.72 14.73
N LYS A 62 7.34 5.98 14.07
CA LYS A 62 8.62 5.62 14.57
C LYS A 62 8.72 4.21 14.96
#